data_f58f8e32435d501f52d8e318f41484ae
#
_entry.id   f58f8e32435d501f52d8e318f41484ae
#
_cell.length_a   1.000
_cell.length_b   1.000
_cell.length_c   1.000
_cell.angle_alpha   90.00
_cell.angle_beta   90.00
_cell.angle_gamma   90.00
#
_symmetry.space_group_name_H-M   'P 1'
#
loop_
_entity.id
_entity.type
_entity.pdbx_description
1 polymer ?
#
loop_
_entity_poly.entity_id
_entity_poly.type
_entity_poly.pdbx_seq_one_letter_code
_entity_poly.pdbx_strand_id
1 'polypeptide(L)'
;MKRKFFKFLLSFLLIVVAIGIWFSQNWYKMPKYISNFTNSTYENVAIEWENGPISRTNSKPNIIVVLIDDLGFNQISSYGGGMANGKFKTPNIDKLASDGVLCTNGYSSSPVCSPSRASLLTGRFATRFGYEFTPTTSSMMKAVNIFSKKNEVVDGIYHNDRSENIIDIDQMGIPQSERTIAEMLKPEGYHNIHIGKWHLGHAKDF
;
A
#
# COMPACT_ATOMS: atom_id res chain seq x y z
N MET A 1 -40.06 29.65 -31.35
CA MET A 1 -39.48 29.34 -30.01
C MET A 1 -39.15 27.86 -29.83
N LYS A 2 -40.07 26.91 -30.06
CA LYS A 2 -39.89 25.47 -29.89
C LYS A 2 -38.68 24.86 -30.62
N ARG A 3 -38.41 25.27 -31.87
CA ARG A 3 -37.32 24.72 -32.70
C ARG A 3 -35.90 25.14 -32.23
N LYS A 4 -35.76 26.33 -31.65
CA LYS A 4 -34.48 26.78 -31.04
C LYS A 4 -34.20 26.06 -29.70
N PHE A 5 -35.24 25.88 -28.91
CA PHE A 5 -35.17 25.15 -27.65
C PHE A 5 -34.80 23.67 -27.88
N PHE A 6 -35.42 23.03 -28.88
CA PHE A 6 -35.10 21.64 -29.23
C PHE A 6 -33.64 21.47 -29.70
N LYS A 7 -33.14 22.41 -30.53
CA LYS A 7 -31.72 22.39 -30.96
C LYS A 7 -30.79 22.57 -29.77
N PHE A 8 -31.10 23.44 -28.83
CA PHE A 8 -30.33 23.64 -27.60
C PHE A 8 -30.31 22.37 -26.75
N LEU A 9 -31.46 21.73 -26.55
CA LEU A 9 -31.56 20.50 -25.80
C LEU A 9 -30.76 19.35 -26.43
N LEU A 10 -30.81 19.24 -27.76
CA LEU A 10 -30.06 18.21 -28.50
C LEU A 10 -28.55 18.46 -28.39
N SER A 11 -28.10 19.70 -28.51
CA SER A 11 -26.68 20.05 -28.34
C SER A 11 -26.19 19.78 -26.93
N PHE A 12 -27.00 20.09 -25.91
CA PHE A 12 -26.68 19.79 -24.52
C PHE A 12 -26.56 18.30 -24.28
N LEU A 13 -27.49 17.51 -24.82
CA LEU A 13 -27.45 16.05 -24.71
C LEU A 13 -26.19 15.48 -25.37
N LEU A 14 -25.80 15.96 -26.55
CA LEU A 14 -24.58 15.52 -27.23
C LEU A 14 -23.32 15.84 -26.43
N ILE A 15 -23.28 17.02 -25.80
CA ILE A 15 -22.16 17.39 -24.92
C ILE A 15 -22.07 16.44 -23.70
N VAL A 16 -23.21 16.16 -23.05
CA VAL A 16 -23.25 15.24 -21.91
C VAL A 16 -22.79 13.83 -22.30
N VAL A 17 -23.24 13.35 -23.46
CA VAL A 17 -22.81 12.04 -23.98
C VAL A 17 -21.32 12.05 -24.30
N ALA A 18 -20.80 13.10 -24.94
CA ALA A 18 -19.37 13.21 -25.23
C ALA A 18 -18.51 13.24 -23.96
N ILE A 19 -18.94 13.98 -22.92
CA ILE A 19 -18.29 14.00 -21.61
C ILE A 19 -18.33 12.61 -20.97
N GLY A 20 -19.47 11.92 -21.03
CA GLY A 20 -19.63 10.56 -20.51
C GLY A 20 -18.69 9.55 -21.20
N ILE A 21 -18.58 9.62 -22.53
CA ILE A 21 -17.65 8.77 -23.30
C ILE A 21 -16.21 9.12 -22.94
N TRP A 22 -15.85 10.39 -22.88
CA TRP A 22 -14.52 10.81 -22.51
C TRP A 22 -14.17 10.33 -21.09
N PHE A 23 -15.09 10.48 -20.15
CA PHE A 23 -14.89 10.03 -18.76
C PHE A 23 -14.72 8.52 -18.68
N SER A 24 -15.55 7.74 -19.38
CA SER A 24 -15.45 6.28 -19.40
C SER A 24 -14.11 5.76 -19.93
N GLN A 25 -13.50 6.51 -20.86
CA GLN A 25 -12.20 6.17 -21.45
C GLN A 25 -11.00 6.68 -20.65
N ASN A 26 -11.19 7.69 -19.79
CA ASN A 26 -10.09 8.40 -19.13
C ASN A 26 -10.21 8.43 -17.59
N TRP A 27 -11.20 7.77 -16.99
CA TRP A 27 -11.42 7.80 -15.54
C TRP A 27 -10.19 7.33 -14.75
N TYR A 28 -9.43 6.36 -15.29
CA TYR A 28 -8.20 5.84 -14.67
C TYR A 28 -7.06 6.88 -14.60
N LYS A 29 -7.16 7.97 -15.40
CA LYS A 29 -6.20 9.09 -15.36
C LYS A 29 -6.60 10.18 -14.35
N MET A 30 -7.84 10.14 -13.83
CA MET A 30 -8.36 11.16 -12.92
C MET A 30 -7.50 11.36 -11.66
N PRO A 31 -6.97 10.30 -11.01
CA PRO A 31 -6.08 10.48 -9.87
C PRO A 31 -4.86 11.36 -10.22
N LYS A 32 -4.30 11.20 -11.41
CA LYS A 32 -3.18 12.01 -11.90
C LYS A 32 -3.57 13.47 -12.12
N TYR A 33 -4.75 13.72 -12.69
CA TYR A 33 -5.25 15.09 -12.87
C TYR A 33 -5.53 15.75 -11.53
N ILE A 34 -6.19 15.05 -10.60
CA ILE A 34 -6.47 15.56 -9.26
C ILE A 34 -5.15 15.83 -8.52
N SER A 35 -4.18 14.93 -8.59
CA SER A 35 -2.87 15.13 -7.94
C SER A 35 -2.15 16.38 -8.48
N ASN A 36 -2.25 16.64 -9.78
CA ASN A 36 -1.67 17.84 -10.37
C ASN A 36 -2.34 19.14 -9.89
N PHE A 37 -3.61 19.09 -9.49
CA PHE A 37 -4.32 20.24 -8.90
C PHE A 37 -4.10 20.39 -7.41
N THR A 38 -3.86 19.29 -6.71
CA THR A 38 -3.72 19.27 -5.23
C THR A 38 -2.28 19.23 -4.77
N ASN A 39 -1.34 18.85 -5.63
CA ASN A 39 0.06 18.92 -5.29
C ASN A 39 0.52 20.39 -5.33
N SER A 40 0.61 20.98 -4.15
CA SER A 40 1.63 21.97 -3.90
C SER A 40 2.96 21.36 -4.40
N THR A 41 3.64 22.08 -5.26
CA THR A 41 5.00 21.76 -5.72
C THR A 41 5.84 21.37 -4.50
N TYR A 42 6.07 20.06 -4.33
CA TYR A 42 7.12 19.62 -3.42
C TYR A 42 8.42 20.06 -4.09
N GLU A 43 9.04 21.10 -3.58
CA GLU A 43 10.43 21.38 -3.91
C GLU A 43 11.20 20.12 -3.53
N ASN A 44 11.90 19.54 -4.50
CA ASN A 44 12.86 18.49 -4.22
C ASN A 44 13.95 19.12 -3.34
N VAL A 45 13.76 19.02 -2.03
CA VAL A 45 14.80 19.38 -1.09
C VAL A 45 15.92 18.35 -1.30
N ALA A 46 17.05 18.81 -1.78
CA ALA A 46 18.24 17.97 -1.85
C ALA A 46 18.53 17.51 -0.42
N ILE A 47 18.43 16.20 -0.20
CA ILE A 47 18.79 15.61 1.09
C ILE A 47 20.31 15.57 1.13
N GLU A 48 20.93 16.49 1.85
CA GLU A 48 22.35 16.41 2.17
C GLU A 48 22.52 15.35 3.26
N TRP A 49 23.14 14.26 2.88
CA TRP A 49 23.49 13.19 3.82
C TRP A 49 24.75 13.59 4.55
N GLU A 50 24.60 14.05 5.77
CA GLU A 50 25.75 14.17 6.67
C GLU A 50 26.16 12.77 7.14
N ASN A 51 27.45 12.48 7.05
CA ASN A 51 28.01 11.29 7.67
C ASN A 51 27.80 11.42 9.19
N GLY A 52 26.89 10.64 9.73
CA GLY A 52 26.70 10.57 11.18
C GLY A 52 28.00 10.16 11.87
N PRO A 53 28.16 10.45 13.16
CA PRO A 53 29.34 10.08 13.91
C PRO A 53 29.60 8.58 13.80
N ILE A 54 30.75 8.18 13.28
CA ILE A 54 31.16 6.78 13.23
C ILE A 54 31.46 6.35 14.67
N SER A 55 30.46 5.88 15.37
CA SER A 55 30.66 5.23 16.66
C SER A 55 31.31 3.86 16.46
N ARG A 56 32.60 3.77 16.66
CA ARG A 56 33.36 2.51 16.56
C ARG A 56 33.45 1.73 17.86
N THR A 57 32.67 2.05 18.87
CA THR A 57 32.73 1.41 20.17
C THR A 57 31.43 0.68 20.46
N ASN A 58 31.50 -0.60 20.39
CA ASN A 58 30.49 -1.64 20.59
C ASN A 58 29.74 -2.05 19.31
N SER A 59 30.13 -3.19 18.84
CA SER A 59 29.83 -3.82 17.56
C SER A 59 28.39 -4.37 17.44
N LYS A 60 27.38 -3.58 17.78
CA LYS A 60 26.01 -3.93 17.38
C LYS A 60 25.90 -3.72 15.87
N PRO A 61 25.48 -4.73 15.09
CA PRO A 61 25.40 -4.61 13.64
C PRO A 61 24.28 -3.64 13.24
N ASN A 62 24.44 -2.94 12.13
CA ASN A 62 23.33 -2.23 11.50
C ASN A 62 22.31 -3.25 10.98
N ILE A 63 21.03 -2.98 11.18
CA ILE A 63 19.93 -3.84 10.75
C ILE A 63 19.18 -3.10 9.63
N ILE A 64 19.16 -3.69 8.42
CA ILE A 64 18.45 -3.18 7.27
C ILE A 64 17.41 -4.20 6.87
N VAL A 65 16.12 -3.83 6.93
CA VAL A 65 15.01 -4.65 6.47
C VAL A 65 14.47 -4.07 5.18
N VAL A 66 14.58 -4.83 4.09
CA VAL A 66 14.03 -4.44 2.78
C VAL A 66 12.79 -5.27 2.51
N LEU A 67 11.61 -4.64 2.65
CA LEU A 67 10.34 -5.27 2.37
C LEU A 67 9.85 -4.84 0.99
N ILE A 68 9.85 -5.77 0.05
CA ILE A 68 9.43 -5.52 -1.33
C ILE A 68 7.93 -5.83 -1.44
N ASP A 69 7.16 -4.82 -1.85
CA ASP A 69 5.70 -4.90 -1.98
C ASP A 69 5.32 -5.62 -3.28
N ASP A 70 4.33 -6.50 -3.20
CA ASP A 70 3.76 -7.25 -4.34
C ASP A 70 4.79 -8.05 -5.16
N LEU A 71 5.91 -8.47 -4.56
CA LEU A 71 6.89 -9.35 -5.20
C LEU A 71 6.55 -10.82 -4.92
N GLY A 72 6.22 -11.55 -5.97
CA GLY A 72 5.95 -12.99 -5.87
C GLY A 72 7.22 -13.83 -5.79
N PHE A 73 7.15 -14.97 -5.11
CA PHE A 73 8.23 -15.95 -4.98
C PHE A 73 8.87 -16.32 -6.32
N ASN A 74 8.05 -16.56 -7.35
CA ASN A 74 8.53 -16.93 -8.69
C ASN A 74 9.20 -15.80 -9.48
N GLN A 75 9.22 -14.57 -8.94
CA GLN A 75 9.84 -13.43 -9.62
C GLN A 75 11.32 -13.27 -9.27
N ILE A 76 11.79 -13.98 -8.25
CA ILE A 76 13.18 -13.96 -7.80
C ILE A 76 13.93 -15.14 -8.40
N SER A 77 15.06 -14.86 -9.07
CA SER A 77 15.83 -15.91 -9.75
C SER A 77 16.54 -16.88 -8.82
N SER A 78 16.91 -16.49 -7.60
CA SER A 78 17.49 -17.39 -6.60
C SER A 78 16.57 -18.55 -6.16
N TYR A 79 15.24 -18.36 -6.34
CA TYR A 79 14.26 -19.43 -6.10
C TYR A 79 13.94 -20.27 -7.33
N GLY A 80 14.75 -20.17 -8.38
CA GLY A 80 14.52 -20.87 -9.65
C GLY A 80 13.54 -20.18 -10.61
N GLY A 81 13.04 -18.97 -10.24
CA GLY A 81 12.12 -18.18 -11.04
C GLY A 81 12.79 -17.08 -11.87
N GLY A 82 12.11 -15.97 -11.97
CA GLY A 82 12.48 -14.77 -12.69
C GLY A 82 11.28 -14.24 -13.48
N MET A 83 11.19 -12.91 -13.62
CA MET A 83 10.09 -12.28 -14.35
C MET A 83 10.11 -12.68 -15.84
N ALA A 84 8.95 -12.65 -16.49
CA ALA A 84 8.77 -13.04 -17.89
C ALA A 84 9.37 -14.41 -18.22
N ASN A 85 9.00 -15.44 -17.43
CA ASN A 85 9.48 -16.81 -17.58
C ASN A 85 11.01 -16.95 -17.49
N GLY A 86 11.62 -16.23 -16.56
CA GLY A 86 13.04 -16.28 -16.29
C GLY A 86 13.92 -15.43 -17.23
N LYS A 87 13.31 -14.63 -18.11
CA LYS A 87 14.06 -13.71 -18.99
C LYS A 87 14.73 -12.58 -18.21
N PHE A 88 14.08 -12.10 -17.13
CA PHE A 88 14.63 -11.10 -16.26
C PHE A 88 15.10 -11.74 -14.95
N LYS A 89 16.36 -11.53 -14.65
CA LYS A 89 17.02 -12.06 -13.46
C LYS A 89 17.09 -10.99 -12.37
N THR A 90 17.33 -11.40 -11.15
CA THR A 90 17.49 -10.53 -9.98
C THR A 90 18.92 -10.60 -9.43
N PRO A 91 19.95 -10.22 -10.21
CA PRO A 91 21.35 -10.54 -9.91
C PRO A 91 21.83 -9.98 -8.57
N ASN A 92 21.34 -8.81 -8.15
CA ASN A 92 21.72 -8.23 -6.86
C ASN A 92 21.08 -8.96 -5.68
N ILE A 93 19.84 -9.42 -5.83
CA ILE A 93 19.15 -10.26 -4.82
C ILE A 93 19.80 -11.64 -4.78
N ASP A 94 20.13 -12.20 -5.94
CA ASP A 94 20.79 -13.49 -6.06
C ASP A 94 22.18 -13.47 -5.40
N LYS A 95 22.92 -12.36 -5.58
CA LYS A 95 24.20 -12.16 -4.92
C LYS A 95 24.02 -12.08 -3.40
N LEU A 96 23.05 -11.32 -2.92
CA LEU A 96 22.75 -11.24 -1.48
C LEU A 96 22.41 -12.62 -0.91
N ALA A 97 21.62 -13.41 -1.64
CA ALA A 97 21.28 -14.78 -1.25
C ALA A 97 22.50 -15.72 -1.22
N SER A 98 23.43 -15.56 -2.18
CA SER A 98 24.67 -16.38 -2.22
C SER A 98 25.67 -16.00 -1.13
N ASP A 99 25.72 -14.73 -0.73
CA ASP A 99 26.62 -14.24 0.30
C ASP A 99 26.04 -14.43 1.73
N GLY A 100 24.77 -14.78 1.83
CA GLY A 100 24.04 -14.91 3.09
C GLY A 100 23.29 -16.23 3.24
N VAL A 101 22.05 -16.16 3.70
CA VAL A 101 21.17 -17.31 3.90
C VAL A 101 19.90 -17.16 3.05
N LEU A 102 19.64 -18.16 2.21
CA LEU A 102 18.41 -18.26 1.43
C LEU A 102 17.36 -19.08 2.20
N CYS A 103 16.29 -18.44 2.66
CA CYS A 103 15.17 -19.10 3.33
C CYS A 103 14.19 -19.66 2.31
N THR A 104 14.15 -20.96 2.10
CA THR A 104 13.26 -21.60 1.10
C THR A 104 11.83 -21.79 1.57
N ASN A 105 11.58 -21.75 2.88
CA ASN A 105 10.28 -21.95 3.52
C ASN A 105 9.82 -20.71 4.31
N GLY A 106 10.10 -19.52 3.79
CA GLY A 106 9.59 -18.27 4.33
C GLY A 106 8.20 -17.96 3.78
N TYR A 107 7.26 -17.63 4.67
CA TYR A 107 5.88 -17.29 4.31
C TYR A 107 5.49 -15.94 4.87
N SER A 108 4.77 -15.14 4.07
CA SER A 108 4.09 -13.97 4.59
C SER A 108 2.96 -14.40 5.53
N SER A 109 2.78 -13.69 6.63
CA SER A 109 1.71 -13.97 7.60
C SER A 109 0.30 -13.67 7.08
N SER A 110 0.20 -12.90 6.00
CA SER A 110 -1.04 -12.52 5.35
C SER A 110 -0.81 -12.28 3.85
N PRO A 111 -1.77 -12.58 2.99
CA PRO A 111 -1.71 -12.25 1.56
C PRO A 111 -1.97 -10.77 1.26
N VAL A 112 -2.30 -9.97 2.29
CA VAL A 112 -2.64 -8.55 2.15
C VAL A 112 -1.57 -7.68 2.78
N CYS A 113 -1.26 -6.54 2.14
CA CYS A 113 -0.14 -5.67 2.48
C CYS A 113 -0.14 -5.22 3.96
N SER A 114 -1.24 -4.61 4.44
CA SER A 114 -1.27 -4.03 5.79
C SER A 114 -1.11 -5.07 6.90
N PRO A 115 -1.90 -6.16 6.96
CA PRO A 115 -1.71 -7.20 7.98
C PRO A 115 -0.34 -7.86 7.93
N SER A 116 0.23 -8.05 6.73
CA SER A 116 1.56 -8.60 6.57
C SER A 116 2.63 -7.67 7.18
N ARG A 117 2.52 -6.36 6.92
CA ARG A 117 3.42 -5.34 7.49
C ARG A 117 3.26 -5.23 9.01
N ALA A 118 2.03 -5.25 9.50
CA ALA A 118 1.73 -5.25 10.92
C ALA A 118 2.39 -6.45 11.64
N SER A 119 2.27 -7.63 11.05
CA SER A 119 2.90 -8.84 11.60
C SER A 119 4.42 -8.78 11.57
N LEU A 120 5.00 -8.27 10.49
CA LEU A 120 6.46 -8.12 10.39
C LEU A 120 7.00 -7.18 11.47
N LEU A 121 6.35 -6.04 11.68
CA LEU A 121 6.81 -5.04 12.64
C LEU A 121 6.61 -5.45 14.09
N THR A 122 5.55 -6.21 14.40
CA THR A 122 5.23 -6.63 15.77
C THR A 122 5.78 -8.01 16.13
N GLY A 123 6.21 -8.80 15.13
CA GLY A 123 6.59 -10.20 15.33
C GLY A 123 5.42 -11.10 15.71
N ARG A 124 4.17 -10.65 15.53
CA ARG A 124 2.93 -11.36 15.87
C ARG A 124 2.00 -11.44 14.69
N PHE A 125 1.22 -12.50 14.57
CA PHE A 125 0.15 -12.56 13.57
C PHE A 125 -0.84 -11.43 13.79
N ALA A 126 -1.14 -10.66 12.76
CA ALA A 126 -2.01 -9.50 12.82
C ALA A 126 -3.45 -9.82 13.32
N THR A 127 -3.92 -11.05 13.09
CA THR A 127 -5.19 -11.57 13.62
C THR A 127 -5.24 -11.60 15.15
N ARG A 128 -4.10 -11.66 15.83
CA ARG A 128 -4.05 -11.69 17.30
C ARG A 128 -4.40 -10.36 17.96
N PHE A 129 -4.31 -9.27 17.22
CA PHE A 129 -4.68 -7.93 17.69
C PHE A 129 -5.73 -7.25 16.80
N GLY A 130 -6.47 -8.06 16.02
CA GLY A 130 -7.60 -7.59 15.22
C GLY A 130 -7.26 -6.79 13.97
N TYR A 131 -6.01 -6.83 13.50
CA TYR A 131 -5.57 -6.11 12.32
C TYR A 131 -5.57 -7.03 11.09
N GLU A 132 -6.77 -7.45 10.65
CA GLU A 132 -6.93 -8.52 9.66
C GLU A 132 -7.00 -8.02 8.21
N PHE A 133 -7.37 -6.76 8.01
CA PHE A 133 -7.58 -6.16 6.70
C PHE A 133 -6.86 -4.84 6.54
N THR A 134 -6.70 -4.43 5.28
CA THR A 134 -6.23 -3.09 4.96
C THR A 134 -7.26 -2.04 5.39
N PRO A 135 -6.87 -1.02 6.15
CA PRO A 135 -7.76 0.09 6.48
C PRO A 135 -8.41 0.67 5.23
N THR A 136 -9.74 0.72 5.23
CA THR A 136 -10.53 1.13 4.06
C THR A 136 -11.75 1.92 4.51
N THR A 137 -12.09 2.98 3.80
CA THR A 137 -13.31 3.75 4.08
C THR A 137 -14.57 2.95 3.74
N SER A 138 -15.65 3.17 4.49
CA SER A 138 -16.95 2.54 4.22
C SER A 138 -17.48 2.85 2.82
N SER A 139 -17.19 4.05 2.30
CA SER A 139 -17.56 4.44 0.93
C SER A 139 -16.83 3.61 -0.14
N MET A 140 -15.55 3.33 0.07
CA MET A 140 -14.78 2.48 -0.83
C MET A 140 -15.26 1.02 -0.79
N MET A 141 -15.60 0.51 0.39
CA MET A 141 -16.17 -0.84 0.53
C MET A 141 -17.52 -0.96 -0.19
N LYS A 142 -18.38 0.07 -0.10
CA LYS A 142 -19.64 0.14 -0.87
C LYS A 142 -19.36 0.12 -2.37
N ALA A 143 -18.42 0.92 -2.83
CA ALA A 143 -18.05 0.96 -4.25
C ALA A 143 -17.53 -0.38 -4.74
N VAL A 144 -16.62 -1.02 -4.02
CA VAL A 144 -16.10 -2.35 -4.36
C VAL A 144 -17.24 -3.37 -4.44
N ASN A 145 -18.17 -3.37 -3.50
CA ASN A 145 -19.34 -4.29 -3.52
C ASN A 145 -20.24 -4.06 -4.75
N ILE A 146 -20.43 -2.82 -5.17
CA ILE A 146 -21.23 -2.50 -6.38
C ILE A 146 -20.52 -3.02 -7.65
N PHE A 147 -19.21 -2.84 -7.73
CA PHE A 147 -18.44 -3.22 -8.92
C PHE A 147 -18.09 -4.72 -8.98
N SER A 148 -18.00 -5.41 -7.84
CA SER A 148 -17.70 -6.85 -7.81
C SER A 148 -18.89 -7.75 -8.10
N LYS A 149 -20.11 -7.24 -8.10
CA LYS A 149 -21.36 -8.01 -8.36
C LYS A 149 -21.46 -8.67 -9.74
N LYS A 150 -20.46 -8.52 -10.60
CA LYS A 150 -20.41 -9.11 -11.95
C LYS A 150 -19.51 -10.32 -12.09
N ASN A 151 -18.86 -10.77 -11.02
CA ASN A 151 -17.94 -11.91 -11.08
C ASN A 151 -18.66 -13.17 -10.59
N GLU A 152 -18.57 -14.23 -11.40
CA GLU A 152 -19.28 -15.52 -11.24
C GLU A 152 -18.88 -16.33 -9.99
N VAL A 153 -17.99 -15.84 -9.14
CA VAL A 153 -17.40 -16.69 -8.11
C VAL A 153 -18.16 -16.63 -6.79
N VAL A 154 -18.34 -15.52 -6.18
CA VAL A 154 -19.22 -15.30 -5.01
C VAL A 154 -19.45 -13.79 -4.87
N ASP A 155 -20.71 -13.39 -4.80
CA ASP A 155 -21.02 -11.98 -4.54
C ASP A 155 -20.66 -11.59 -3.10
N GLY A 156 -19.90 -10.50 -2.97
CA GLY A 156 -19.64 -9.90 -1.67
C GLY A 156 -20.95 -9.36 -1.07
N ILE A 157 -21.22 -9.66 0.19
CA ILE A 157 -22.37 -9.11 0.93
C ILE A 157 -21.88 -7.91 1.72
N TYR A 158 -22.39 -6.72 1.38
CA TYR A 158 -22.13 -5.52 2.15
C TYR A 158 -23.18 -5.36 3.26
N HIS A 159 -22.75 -5.39 4.50
CA HIS A 159 -23.60 -5.23 5.69
C HIS A 159 -23.72 -3.76 6.07
N ASN A 160 -24.78 -3.09 5.62
CA ASN A 160 -25.04 -1.67 5.95
C ASN A 160 -25.19 -1.45 7.46
N ASP A 161 -25.82 -2.38 8.16
CA ASP A 161 -26.05 -2.38 9.60
C ASP A 161 -24.75 -2.34 10.43
N ARG A 162 -23.66 -2.86 9.88
CA ARG A 162 -22.35 -2.88 10.54
C ARG A 162 -21.45 -1.71 10.13
N SER A 163 -21.77 -1.03 9.03
CA SER A 163 -20.95 0.05 8.49
C SER A 163 -20.92 1.30 9.37
N GLU A 164 -21.93 1.50 10.23
CA GLU A 164 -22.00 2.62 11.17
C GLU A 164 -21.03 2.46 12.35
N ASN A 165 -20.58 1.23 12.61
CA ASN A 165 -19.64 0.91 13.70
C ASN A 165 -18.18 0.82 13.21
N ILE A 166 -17.92 1.09 11.94
CA ILE A 166 -16.55 1.11 11.43
C ILE A 166 -15.88 2.40 11.91
N ILE A 167 -14.81 2.26 12.66
CA ILE A 167 -13.98 3.40 13.09
C ILE A 167 -13.42 4.14 11.88
N ASP A 168 -13.23 5.43 12.02
CA ASP A 168 -12.72 6.26 10.93
C ASP A 168 -11.32 5.79 10.51
N ILE A 169 -11.01 5.87 9.22
CA ILE A 169 -9.73 5.42 8.68
C ILE A 169 -8.54 6.10 9.37
N ASP A 170 -8.73 7.34 9.80
CA ASP A 170 -7.72 8.11 10.52
C ASP A 170 -7.43 7.56 11.93
N GLN A 171 -8.34 6.73 12.45
CA GLN A 171 -8.20 6.05 13.74
C GLN A 171 -7.75 4.59 13.59
N MET A 172 -7.69 4.09 12.34
CA MET A 172 -7.22 2.74 12.07
C MET A 172 -5.69 2.71 12.07
N GLY A 173 -5.11 1.86 12.90
CA GLY A 173 -3.67 1.66 12.98
C GLY A 173 -3.32 0.43 13.80
N ILE A 174 -2.03 0.17 13.95
CA ILE A 174 -1.57 -0.84 14.91
C ILE A 174 -1.96 -0.34 16.31
N PRO A 175 -2.61 -1.19 17.16
CA PRO A 175 -2.94 -0.78 18.51
C PRO A 175 -1.68 -0.41 19.31
N GLN A 176 -1.73 0.64 20.10
CA GLN A 176 -0.61 1.09 20.97
C GLN A 176 -0.15 0.03 21.98
N SER A 177 -0.98 -0.99 22.23
CA SER A 177 -0.59 -2.15 23.05
C SER A 177 0.40 -3.07 22.35
N GLU A 178 0.53 -2.98 21.02
CA GLU A 178 1.45 -3.80 20.25
C GLU A 178 2.82 -3.11 20.14
N ARG A 179 3.85 -3.84 20.57
CA ARG A 179 5.22 -3.35 20.55
C ARG A 179 5.87 -3.68 19.22
N THR A 180 6.39 -2.68 18.55
CA THR A 180 7.10 -2.83 17.27
C THR A 180 8.57 -3.14 17.45
N ILE A 181 9.21 -3.72 16.43
CA ILE A 181 10.66 -3.93 16.41
C ILE A 181 11.44 -2.64 16.62
N ALA A 182 10.95 -1.51 16.10
CA ALA A 182 11.58 -0.21 16.29
C ALA A 182 11.58 0.22 17.78
N GLU A 183 10.46 0.03 18.47
CA GLU A 183 10.35 0.30 19.90
C GLU A 183 11.18 -0.66 20.76
N MET A 184 11.39 -1.88 20.28
CA MET A 184 12.28 -2.86 20.95
C MET A 184 13.75 -2.50 20.77
N LEU A 185 14.14 -1.98 19.62
CA LEU A 185 15.53 -1.64 19.31
C LEU A 185 15.96 -0.29 19.86
N LYS A 186 15.02 0.65 20.06
CA LYS A 186 15.31 1.99 20.57
C LYS A 186 16.05 2.00 21.92
N PRO A 187 15.61 1.28 22.97
CA PRO A 187 16.31 1.22 24.23
C PRO A 187 17.69 0.54 24.14
N GLU A 188 17.89 -0.28 23.10
CA GLU A 188 19.17 -0.90 22.79
C GLU A 188 20.16 0.04 22.08
N GLY A 189 19.80 1.32 21.92
CA GLY A 189 20.65 2.35 21.33
C GLY A 189 20.59 2.42 19.80
N TYR A 190 19.66 1.75 19.16
CA TYR A 190 19.48 1.88 17.72
C TYR A 190 18.71 3.14 17.36
N HIS A 191 19.17 3.82 16.31
CA HIS A 191 18.41 4.84 15.63
C HIS A 191 17.54 4.19 14.56
N ASN A 192 16.21 4.39 14.63
CA ASN A 192 15.28 3.72 13.75
C ASN A 192 14.77 4.70 12.69
N ILE A 193 14.77 4.28 11.43
CA ILE A 193 14.26 5.05 10.29
C ILE A 193 13.35 4.14 9.48
N HIS A 194 12.17 4.64 9.11
CA HIS A 194 11.29 4.01 8.15
C HIS A 194 11.26 4.85 6.86
N ILE A 195 11.45 4.20 5.72
CA ILE A 195 11.42 4.84 4.40
C ILE A 195 10.45 4.07 3.51
N GLY A 196 9.54 4.79 2.86
CA GLY A 196 8.59 4.22 1.90
C GLY A 196 7.21 3.92 2.48
N LYS A 197 6.55 2.90 1.95
CA LYS A 197 5.16 2.56 2.25
C LYS A 197 4.99 2.07 3.69
N TRP A 198 4.31 2.87 4.51
CA TRP A 198 3.92 2.50 5.88
C TRP A 198 2.70 1.58 5.88
N HIS A 199 1.56 2.08 5.44
CA HIS A 199 0.29 1.36 5.25
C HIS A 199 -0.30 0.72 6.54
N LEU A 200 -0.04 1.31 7.69
CA LEU A 200 -0.47 0.80 8.99
C LEU A 200 -1.27 1.83 9.78
N GLY A 201 -1.94 2.73 9.09
CA GLY A 201 -2.77 3.79 9.63
C GLY A 201 -2.18 5.17 9.44
N HIS A 202 -2.98 6.16 9.77
CA HIS A 202 -2.65 7.59 9.70
C HIS A 202 -2.35 8.17 11.08
N ALA A 203 -2.22 7.33 12.09
CA ALA A 203 -2.13 7.79 13.46
C ALA A 203 -1.01 8.82 13.62
N LYS A 204 -1.39 9.98 14.10
CA LYS A 204 -0.46 11.05 14.49
C LYS A 204 0.30 10.73 15.79
N ASP A 205 -0.05 9.62 16.43
CA ASP A 205 0.35 9.27 17.80
C ASP A 205 1.22 8.01 17.88
N PHE A 206 1.88 7.62 16.77
CA PHE A 206 2.85 6.52 16.74
C PHE A 206 4.28 7.03 16.82
#